data_935b6ae6ee3026dd4e5d2ec8c6d41771
#
_entry.id   935b6ae6ee3026dd4e5d2ec8c6d41771
#
_cell.length_a   1.000
_cell.length_b   1.000
_cell.length_c   1.000
_cell.angle_alpha   90.00
_cell.angle_beta   90.00
_cell.angle_gamma   90.00
#
_symmetry.space_group_name_H-M   'P 1'
#
loop_
_entity.id
_entity.type
_entity.pdbx_description
1 polymer ?
#
loop_
_entity_poly.entity_id
_entity_poly.type
_entity_poly.pdbx_seq_one_letter_code
_entity_poly.pdbx_strand_id
1 'polypeptide(L)'
;MSISKGSFITFEGIDGCGKSTQVKMLVEAMNSVEKNTILVREPGGTTISEEIREILLHRHLSDISDRTEALLMTGSRAQLTYEIVMPNLINGKNVVADRFYDSTLAYQGGGRKLDLDWLIKLNRFATYELEPDVTFLVDILPEEASKRKSKEEDRIERAGIELQTLVRNTYLELSIKFK
;
A
#
# COMPACT_ATOMS: atom_id res chain seq x y z
N MET A 1 0.23 -11.49 32.13
CA MET A 1 -0.54 -10.48 31.39
C MET A 1 -0.51 -10.89 29.94
N SER A 2 -1.61 -11.19 29.31
CA SER A 2 -1.67 -11.46 27.87
C SER A 2 -1.49 -10.09 27.19
N ILE A 3 -0.36 -9.90 26.51
CA ILE A 3 -0.14 -8.72 25.66
C ILE A 3 -1.13 -8.89 24.51
N SER A 4 -2.14 -8.03 24.43
CA SER A 4 -3.03 -8.03 23.28
C SER A 4 -2.22 -7.53 22.08
N LYS A 5 -2.21 -8.30 20.99
CA LYS A 5 -1.64 -7.88 19.71
C LYS A 5 -2.27 -6.55 19.30
N GLY A 6 -1.47 -5.62 18.78
CA GLY A 6 -1.97 -4.36 18.20
C GLY A 6 -2.82 -4.64 16.96
N SER A 7 -3.67 -3.68 16.59
CA SER A 7 -4.48 -3.77 15.36
C SER A 7 -3.69 -3.28 14.14
N PHE A 8 -3.88 -3.96 13.00
CA PHE A 8 -3.30 -3.59 11.72
C PHE A 8 -4.37 -3.08 10.77
N ILE A 9 -4.29 -1.79 10.44
CA ILE A 9 -5.28 -1.09 9.61
C ILE A 9 -4.59 -0.59 8.34
N THR A 10 -5.20 -0.78 7.18
CA THR A 10 -4.65 -0.32 5.92
C THR A 10 -5.61 0.61 5.19
N PHE A 11 -5.05 1.54 4.43
CA PHE A 11 -5.78 2.43 3.54
C PHE A 11 -5.34 2.19 2.11
N GLU A 12 -6.30 1.97 1.24
CA GLU A 12 -6.11 1.66 -0.15
C GLU A 12 -6.89 2.61 -1.06
N GLY A 13 -6.54 2.65 -2.33
CA GLY A 13 -7.17 3.51 -3.34
C GLY A 13 -6.14 4.09 -4.31
N ILE A 14 -6.60 4.74 -5.38
CA ILE A 14 -5.77 5.34 -6.43
C ILE A 14 -4.98 6.54 -5.93
N ASP A 15 -4.00 7.00 -6.71
CA ASP A 15 -3.22 8.20 -6.39
C ASP A 15 -4.09 9.45 -6.46
N GLY A 16 -3.90 10.37 -5.50
CA GLY A 16 -4.72 11.57 -5.38
C GLY A 16 -6.09 11.40 -4.72
N CYS A 17 -6.48 10.18 -4.28
CA CYS A 17 -7.78 9.96 -3.62
C CYS A 17 -7.88 10.54 -2.20
N GLY A 18 -6.76 10.92 -1.57
CA GLY A 18 -6.76 11.52 -0.23
C GLY A 18 -6.38 10.54 0.89
N LYS A 19 -5.91 9.33 0.57
CA LYS A 19 -5.46 8.32 1.56
C LYS A 19 -4.55 8.90 2.64
N SER A 20 -3.44 9.51 2.24
CA SER A 20 -2.43 10.00 3.18
C SER A 20 -2.97 11.03 4.17
N THR A 21 -3.98 11.80 3.79
CA THR A 21 -4.69 12.72 4.69
C THR A 21 -5.52 11.92 5.71
N GLN A 22 -6.31 10.96 5.25
CA GLN A 22 -7.16 10.13 6.12
C GLN A 22 -6.33 9.29 7.10
N VAL A 23 -5.23 8.72 6.63
CA VAL A 23 -4.29 7.96 7.45
C VAL A 23 -3.71 8.83 8.58
N LYS A 24 -3.24 10.04 8.28
CA LYS A 24 -2.71 10.97 9.28
C LYS A 24 -3.77 11.33 10.33
N MET A 25 -4.97 11.68 9.87
CA MET A 25 -6.10 12.01 10.76
C MET A 25 -6.46 10.85 11.69
N LEU A 26 -6.48 9.60 11.17
CA LEU A 26 -6.76 8.43 12.00
C LEU A 26 -5.66 8.21 13.05
N VAL A 27 -4.38 8.27 12.66
CA VAL A 27 -3.26 8.08 13.59
C VAL A 27 -3.26 9.15 14.69
N GLU A 28 -3.52 10.41 14.34
CA GLU A 28 -3.64 11.51 15.29
C GLU A 28 -4.82 11.27 16.26
N ALA A 29 -5.99 10.89 15.73
CA ALA A 29 -7.17 10.60 16.55
C ALA A 29 -6.92 9.41 17.48
N MET A 30 -6.31 8.32 17.01
CA MET A 30 -5.99 7.17 17.85
C MET A 30 -5.00 7.52 18.95
N ASN A 31 -3.95 8.28 18.64
CA ASN A 31 -2.97 8.70 19.63
C ASN A 31 -3.51 9.70 20.65
N SER A 32 -4.50 10.55 20.28
CA SER A 32 -5.17 11.46 21.21
C SER A 32 -5.98 10.75 22.31
N VAL A 33 -6.33 9.48 22.09
CA VAL A 33 -7.01 8.61 23.08
C VAL A 33 -6.09 7.48 23.57
N GLU A 34 -4.79 7.74 23.59
CA GLU A 34 -3.73 6.85 24.11
C GLU A 34 -3.65 5.47 23.43
N LYS A 35 -4.16 5.35 22.21
CA LYS A 35 -3.99 4.16 21.36
C LYS A 35 -2.65 4.24 20.65
N ASN A 36 -1.57 3.79 21.29
CA ASN A 36 -0.21 3.82 20.75
C ASN A 36 -0.16 3.30 19.30
N THR A 37 -0.12 4.23 18.34
CA THR A 37 -0.32 3.97 16.91
C THR A 37 0.82 4.55 16.10
N ILE A 38 1.37 3.76 15.19
CA ILE A 38 2.38 4.21 14.24
C ILE A 38 1.80 4.25 12.82
N LEU A 39 2.37 5.15 12.01
CA LEU A 39 2.12 5.25 10.57
C LEU A 39 3.25 4.57 9.81
N VAL A 40 2.89 3.77 8.83
CA VAL A 40 3.81 3.26 7.81
C VAL A 40 3.26 3.57 6.41
N ARG A 41 4.13 3.60 5.39
CA ARG A 41 3.71 3.78 3.99
C ARG A 41 4.46 2.84 3.06
N GLU A 42 3.83 2.46 1.98
CA GLU A 42 4.44 1.65 0.94
C GLU A 42 4.44 2.35 -0.45
N PRO A 43 5.46 2.07 -1.27
CA PRO A 43 6.73 1.44 -0.91
C PRO A 43 7.58 2.39 -0.04
N GLY A 44 8.39 1.82 0.88
CA GLY A 44 9.27 2.60 1.75
C GLY A 44 9.17 2.23 3.24
N GLY A 45 9.64 3.12 4.11
CA GLY A 45 9.51 3.00 5.56
C GLY A 45 10.70 2.33 6.27
N THR A 46 11.62 1.68 5.57
CA THR A 46 12.90 1.20 6.07
C THR A 46 14.01 1.63 5.14
N THR A 47 15.27 1.56 5.57
CA THR A 47 16.39 1.95 4.70
C THR A 47 16.38 1.20 3.37
N ILE A 48 16.24 -0.11 3.42
CA ILE A 48 16.17 -0.96 2.20
C ILE A 48 14.93 -0.63 1.37
N SER A 49 13.78 -0.45 2.01
CA SER A 49 12.54 -0.15 1.31
C SER A 49 12.55 1.24 0.65
N GLU A 50 13.25 2.22 1.21
CA GLU A 50 13.43 3.54 0.59
C GLU A 50 14.36 3.45 -0.64
N GLU A 51 15.42 2.67 -0.61
CA GLU A 51 16.26 2.41 -1.79
C GLU A 51 15.46 1.77 -2.92
N ILE A 52 14.61 0.80 -2.59
CA ILE A 52 13.70 0.18 -3.56
C ILE A 52 12.70 1.21 -4.11
N ARG A 53 12.17 2.08 -3.24
CA ARG A 53 11.27 3.17 -3.65
C ARG A 53 11.93 4.10 -4.65
N GLU A 54 13.18 4.50 -4.43
CA GLU A 54 13.95 5.34 -5.36
C GLU A 54 14.07 4.67 -6.74
N ILE A 55 14.33 3.36 -6.79
CA ILE A 55 14.37 2.60 -8.04
C ILE A 55 13.01 2.61 -8.74
N LEU A 56 11.93 2.36 -7.98
CA LEU A 56 10.58 2.22 -8.51
C LEU A 56 9.99 3.52 -9.05
N LEU A 57 10.21 4.64 -8.35
CA LEU A 57 9.46 5.87 -8.57
C LEU A 57 10.30 7.00 -9.21
N HIS A 58 11.54 7.14 -8.82
CA HIS A 58 12.33 8.36 -9.10
C HIS A 58 13.50 8.16 -10.06
N ARG A 59 14.11 6.99 -10.11
CA ARG A 59 15.19 6.77 -11.07
C ARG A 59 14.64 6.75 -12.49
N HIS A 60 15.20 7.60 -13.34
CA HIS A 60 15.00 7.59 -14.79
C HIS A 60 15.80 6.44 -15.43
N LEU A 61 15.63 5.24 -14.87
CA LEU A 61 16.19 4.04 -15.45
C LEU A 61 15.27 3.57 -16.57
N SER A 62 15.86 2.89 -17.56
CA SER A 62 15.15 2.17 -18.61
C SER A 62 13.94 1.40 -18.06
N ASP A 63 12.95 1.17 -18.88
CA ASP A 63 11.68 0.54 -18.57
C ASP A 63 11.80 -0.63 -17.60
N ILE A 64 11.23 -0.47 -16.42
CA ILE A 64 11.07 -1.56 -15.44
C ILE A 64 9.97 -2.47 -15.97
N SER A 65 10.27 -3.76 -16.17
CA SER A 65 9.23 -4.70 -16.57
C SER A 65 8.18 -4.87 -15.48
N ASP A 66 6.94 -5.20 -15.87
CA ASP A 66 5.82 -5.36 -14.92
C ASP A 66 6.12 -6.40 -13.83
N ARG A 67 6.84 -7.48 -14.18
CA ARG A 67 7.27 -8.49 -13.20
C ARG A 67 8.31 -7.96 -12.23
N THR A 68 9.29 -7.20 -12.73
CA THR A 68 10.30 -6.55 -11.88
C THR A 68 9.63 -5.53 -10.94
N GLU A 69 8.67 -4.75 -11.45
CA GLU A 69 7.89 -3.81 -10.64
C GLU A 69 7.17 -4.55 -9.49
N ALA A 70 6.47 -5.65 -9.78
CA ALA A 70 5.80 -6.46 -8.77
C ALA A 70 6.76 -7.05 -7.72
N LEU A 71 7.90 -7.57 -8.14
CA LEU A 71 8.91 -8.15 -7.25
C LEU A 71 9.55 -7.09 -6.36
N LEU A 72 9.86 -5.91 -6.88
CA LEU A 72 10.43 -4.81 -6.10
C LEU A 72 9.41 -4.25 -5.09
N MET A 73 8.16 -4.04 -5.50
CA MET A 73 7.07 -3.63 -4.59
C MET A 73 6.92 -4.63 -3.44
N THR A 74 6.90 -5.92 -3.78
CA THR A 74 6.75 -6.98 -2.79
C THR A 74 7.99 -7.13 -1.91
N GLY A 75 9.19 -6.96 -2.45
CA GLY A 75 10.45 -6.94 -1.68
C GLY A 75 10.50 -5.80 -0.67
N SER A 76 10.09 -4.59 -1.07
CA SER A 76 9.95 -3.44 -0.15
C SER A 76 8.98 -3.75 0.98
N ARG A 77 7.84 -4.37 0.67
CA ARG A 77 6.82 -4.81 1.64
C ARG A 77 7.36 -5.84 2.61
N ALA A 78 8.07 -6.84 2.12
CA ALA A 78 8.66 -7.89 2.96
C ALA A 78 9.59 -7.29 4.03
N GLN A 79 10.44 -6.36 3.64
CA GLN A 79 11.35 -5.68 4.57
C GLN A 79 10.59 -4.84 5.59
N LEU A 80 9.61 -4.03 5.15
CA LEU A 80 8.80 -3.20 6.03
C LEU A 80 8.01 -4.05 7.04
N THR A 81 7.42 -5.14 6.56
CA THR A 81 6.64 -6.06 7.41
C THR A 81 7.52 -6.67 8.49
N TYR A 82 8.69 -7.19 8.11
CA TYR A 82 9.64 -7.81 9.04
C TYR A 82 10.20 -6.82 10.07
N GLU A 83 10.66 -5.66 9.61
CA GLU A 83 11.44 -4.72 10.43
C GLU A 83 10.56 -3.83 11.30
N ILE A 84 9.39 -3.43 10.81
CA ILE A 84 8.55 -2.42 11.46
C ILE A 84 7.18 -2.97 11.85
N VAL A 85 6.40 -3.53 10.89
CA VAL A 85 4.99 -3.82 11.14
C VAL A 85 4.83 -4.90 12.20
N MET A 86 5.41 -6.08 11.98
CA MET A 86 5.27 -7.21 12.88
C MET A 86 5.80 -6.94 14.30
N PRO A 87 7.00 -6.36 14.50
CA PRO A 87 7.49 -6.08 15.85
C PRO A 87 6.58 -5.11 16.63
N ASN A 88 6.02 -4.09 15.97
CA ASN A 88 5.14 -3.14 16.63
C ASN A 88 3.80 -3.79 17.01
N LEU A 89 3.20 -4.60 16.13
CA LEU A 89 1.98 -5.35 16.42
C LEU A 89 2.17 -6.32 17.59
N ILE A 90 3.28 -7.07 17.62
CA ILE A 90 3.62 -8.00 18.70
C ILE A 90 3.78 -7.24 20.03
N ASN A 91 4.33 -6.03 19.99
CA ASN A 91 4.48 -5.17 21.17
C ASN A 91 3.19 -4.41 21.55
N GLY A 92 2.03 -4.77 20.96
CA GLY A 92 0.73 -4.19 21.30
C GLY A 92 0.49 -2.79 20.73
N LYS A 93 1.34 -2.30 19.82
CA LYS A 93 1.09 -1.03 19.12
C LYS A 93 0.22 -1.26 17.90
N ASN A 94 -0.68 -0.32 17.63
CA ASN A 94 -1.44 -0.32 16.40
C ASN A 94 -0.55 0.17 15.24
N VAL A 95 -0.79 -0.38 14.06
CA VAL A 95 -0.11 0.04 12.83
C VAL A 95 -1.17 0.48 11.82
N VAL A 96 -1.02 1.67 11.27
CA VAL A 96 -1.84 2.18 10.16
C VAL A 96 -0.94 2.34 8.94
N ALA A 97 -1.29 1.67 7.84
CA ALA A 97 -0.52 1.67 6.61
C ALA A 97 -1.19 2.49 5.51
N ASP A 98 -0.45 3.42 4.91
CA ASP A 98 -0.80 4.03 3.63
C ASP A 98 -0.32 3.10 2.53
N ARG A 99 -1.21 2.27 2.01
CA ARG A 99 -1.03 1.10 1.13
C ARG A 99 -0.47 -0.15 1.82
N PHE A 100 -0.88 -1.28 1.30
CA PHE A 100 -0.38 -2.62 1.62
C PHE A 100 -0.54 -3.53 0.39
N TYR A 101 -0.76 -4.83 0.56
CA TYR A 101 -0.72 -5.78 -0.55
C TYR A 101 -1.86 -5.62 -1.58
N ASP A 102 -3.01 -5.05 -1.22
CA ASP A 102 -4.09 -4.79 -2.19
C ASP A 102 -3.65 -3.79 -3.26
N SER A 103 -2.71 -2.88 -2.94
CA SER A 103 -2.07 -2.04 -3.95
C SER A 103 -1.37 -2.87 -5.04
N THR A 104 -0.66 -3.96 -4.68
CA THR A 104 -0.03 -4.84 -5.67
C THR A 104 -1.08 -5.58 -6.51
N LEU A 105 -2.16 -6.05 -5.89
CA LEU A 105 -3.24 -6.71 -6.62
C LEU A 105 -3.92 -5.75 -7.60
N ALA A 106 -4.14 -4.49 -7.18
CA ALA A 106 -4.79 -3.49 -8.02
C ALA A 106 -3.86 -2.98 -9.14
N TYR A 107 -2.63 -2.57 -8.82
CA TYR A 107 -1.71 -1.97 -9.80
C TYR A 107 -1.07 -3.01 -10.71
N GLN A 108 -0.43 -4.04 -10.15
CA GLN A 108 0.27 -5.04 -10.94
C GLN A 108 -0.69 -6.12 -11.46
N GLY A 109 -1.74 -6.48 -10.71
CA GLY A 109 -2.77 -7.40 -11.17
C GLY A 109 -3.71 -6.73 -12.17
N GLY A 110 -4.51 -5.76 -11.73
CA GLY A 110 -5.49 -5.07 -12.58
C GLY A 110 -4.86 -4.17 -13.62
N GLY A 111 -3.94 -3.32 -13.22
CA GLY A 111 -3.29 -2.34 -14.10
C GLY A 111 -2.33 -2.95 -15.10
N ARG A 112 -1.43 -3.83 -14.67
CA ARG A 112 -0.41 -4.50 -15.52
C ARG A 112 -0.83 -5.88 -16.01
N LYS A 113 -2.01 -6.36 -15.61
CA LYS A 113 -2.59 -7.65 -16.03
C LYS A 113 -1.73 -8.87 -15.66
N LEU A 114 -0.99 -8.81 -14.57
CA LEU A 114 -0.31 -9.96 -14.01
C LEU A 114 -1.32 -10.90 -13.33
N ASP A 115 -0.97 -12.19 -13.26
CA ASP A 115 -1.80 -13.21 -12.66
C ASP A 115 -2.08 -12.93 -11.17
N LEU A 116 -3.36 -12.78 -10.80
CA LEU A 116 -3.78 -12.42 -9.46
C LEU A 116 -3.49 -13.52 -8.42
N ASP A 117 -3.65 -14.79 -8.80
CA ASP A 117 -3.43 -15.90 -7.87
C ASP A 117 -1.93 -16.01 -7.52
N TRP A 118 -1.07 -15.74 -8.50
CA TRP A 118 0.36 -15.66 -8.26
C TRP A 118 0.72 -14.48 -7.37
N LEU A 119 0.14 -13.29 -7.62
CA LEU A 119 0.37 -12.09 -6.80
C LEU A 119 -0.11 -12.28 -5.36
N ILE A 120 -1.24 -12.95 -5.14
CA ILE A 120 -1.73 -13.28 -3.80
C ILE A 120 -0.72 -14.17 -3.06
N LYS A 121 -0.22 -15.24 -3.70
CA LYS A 121 0.79 -16.13 -3.10
C LYS A 121 2.09 -15.38 -2.80
N LEU A 122 2.55 -14.53 -3.73
CA LEU A 122 3.75 -13.73 -3.55
C LEU A 122 3.62 -12.76 -2.36
N ASN A 123 2.48 -12.08 -2.25
CA ASN A 123 2.23 -11.16 -1.14
C ASN A 123 2.12 -11.89 0.20
N ARG A 124 1.41 -13.01 0.26
CA ARG A 124 1.34 -13.83 1.48
C ARG A 124 2.72 -14.24 1.96
N PHE A 125 3.56 -14.74 1.07
CA PHE A 125 4.95 -15.05 1.39
C PHE A 125 5.70 -13.83 1.95
N ALA A 126 5.60 -12.69 1.28
CA ALA A 126 6.30 -11.46 1.65
C ALA A 126 5.84 -10.85 2.97
N THR A 127 4.55 -11.02 3.31
CA THR A 127 3.97 -10.47 4.54
C THR A 127 4.01 -11.45 5.72
N TYR A 128 4.65 -12.60 5.58
CA TYR A 128 4.63 -13.66 6.61
C TYR A 128 3.20 -14.06 6.98
N GLU A 129 2.32 -14.17 5.98
CA GLU A 129 0.87 -14.45 6.14
C GLU A 129 0.14 -13.39 7.00
N LEU A 130 0.75 -12.22 7.23
CA LEU A 130 0.08 -11.12 7.93
C LEU A 130 -1.01 -10.53 7.06
N GLU A 131 -2.21 -10.48 7.59
CA GLU A 131 -3.36 -9.84 6.97
C GLU A 131 -3.81 -8.62 7.81
N PRO A 132 -4.32 -7.54 7.19
CA PRO A 132 -4.92 -6.43 7.92
C PRO A 132 -6.16 -6.89 8.68
N ASP A 133 -6.39 -6.31 9.86
CA ASP A 133 -7.67 -6.48 10.58
C ASP A 133 -8.79 -5.69 9.91
N VAL A 134 -8.45 -4.53 9.28
CA VAL A 134 -9.39 -3.68 8.53
C VAL A 134 -8.66 -3.01 7.39
N THR A 135 -9.28 -3.00 6.20
CA THR A 135 -8.84 -2.22 5.05
C THR A 135 -9.89 -1.17 4.69
N PHE A 136 -9.49 0.10 4.64
CA PHE A 136 -10.31 1.20 4.14
C PHE A 136 -9.99 1.49 2.67
N LEU A 137 -10.94 1.29 1.78
CA LEU A 137 -10.85 1.73 0.40
C LEU A 137 -11.35 3.18 0.29
N VAL A 138 -10.44 4.10 -0.07
CA VAL A 138 -10.77 5.50 -0.37
C VAL A 138 -11.06 5.62 -1.86
N ASP A 139 -12.33 5.56 -2.22
CA ASP A 139 -12.76 5.58 -3.62
C ASP A 139 -13.02 6.99 -4.13
N ILE A 140 -12.52 7.28 -5.33
CA ILE A 140 -12.76 8.50 -6.09
C ILE A 140 -12.62 8.21 -7.58
N LEU A 141 -13.28 8.99 -8.42
CA LEU A 141 -13.10 8.92 -9.86
C LEU A 141 -11.68 9.36 -10.26
N PRO A 142 -11.00 8.67 -11.21
CA PRO A 142 -9.66 9.02 -11.65
C PRO A 142 -9.54 10.47 -12.15
N GLU A 143 -10.58 11.00 -12.80
CA GLU A 143 -10.65 12.37 -13.29
C GLU A 143 -10.65 13.39 -12.14
N GLU A 144 -11.28 13.07 -11.01
CA GLU A 144 -11.27 13.93 -9.82
C GLU A 144 -9.95 13.80 -9.06
N ALA A 145 -9.38 12.60 -9.01
CA ALA A 145 -8.08 12.36 -8.40
C ALA A 145 -6.97 13.11 -9.15
N SER A 146 -7.00 13.13 -10.48
CA SER A 146 -6.00 13.81 -11.32
C SER A 146 -5.95 15.32 -11.06
N LYS A 147 -7.07 15.97 -10.72
CA LYS A 147 -7.14 17.41 -10.38
C LYS A 147 -6.41 17.75 -9.07
N ARG A 148 -6.16 16.74 -8.21
CA ARG A 148 -5.54 16.90 -6.89
C ARG A 148 -4.05 16.57 -6.87
N LYS A 149 -3.52 16.02 -7.97
CA LYS A 149 -2.11 15.66 -8.08
C LYS A 149 -1.20 16.87 -8.10
N SER A 150 0.04 16.68 -7.60
CA SER A 150 1.12 17.67 -7.75
C SER A 150 1.59 17.73 -9.21
N LYS A 151 2.37 18.79 -9.54
CA LYS A 151 2.98 18.91 -10.88
C LYS A 151 4.11 17.90 -11.14
N GLU A 152 4.68 17.32 -10.07
CA GLU A 152 5.72 16.32 -10.15
C GLU A 152 5.07 14.93 -10.00
N GLU A 153 4.85 14.29 -11.13
CA GLU A 153 4.32 12.92 -11.17
C GLU A 153 5.47 11.91 -11.15
N ASP A 154 5.33 10.88 -10.33
CA ASP A 154 6.24 9.73 -10.37
C ASP A 154 6.00 8.85 -11.61
N ARG A 155 6.83 7.80 -11.76
CA ARG A 155 6.75 6.89 -12.91
C ARG A 155 5.38 6.19 -13.05
N ILE A 156 4.77 5.82 -11.94
CA ILE A 156 3.48 5.11 -11.94
C ILE A 156 2.35 6.09 -12.21
N GLU A 157 2.40 7.28 -11.63
CA GLU A 157 1.40 8.33 -11.87
C GLU A 157 1.37 8.81 -13.32
N ARG A 158 2.53 8.84 -14.00
CA ARG A 158 2.65 9.17 -15.43
C ARG A 158 1.97 8.17 -16.38
N ALA A 159 1.61 6.98 -15.91
CA ALA A 159 0.89 6.00 -16.72
C ALA A 159 -0.58 6.41 -17.05
N GLY A 160 -1.07 7.50 -16.47
CA GLY A 160 -2.28 8.19 -16.92
C GLY A 160 -3.61 7.64 -16.37
N ILE A 161 -4.71 8.24 -16.83
CA ILE A 161 -6.07 7.96 -16.36
C ILE A 161 -6.51 6.52 -16.68
N GLU A 162 -6.11 5.96 -17.81
CA GLU A 162 -6.48 4.60 -18.19
C GLU A 162 -6.00 3.57 -17.17
N LEU A 163 -4.72 3.67 -16.75
CA LEU A 163 -4.19 2.80 -15.70
C LEU A 163 -4.96 3.00 -14.39
N GLN A 164 -5.19 4.25 -13.97
CA GLN A 164 -5.89 4.54 -12.72
C GLN A 164 -7.34 4.01 -12.73
N THR A 165 -7.98 3.98 -13.90
CA THR A 165 -9.32 3.39 -14.07
C THR A 165 -9.30 1.88 -13.86
N LEU A 166 -8.34 1.17 -14.46
CA LEU A 166 -8.17 -0.27 -14.25
C LEU A 166 -7.87 -0.59 -12.78
N VAL A 167 -6.97 0.17 -12.18
CA VAL A 167 -6.60 0.03 -10.77
C VAL A 167 -7.80 0.24 -9.85
N ARG A 168 -8.57 1.32 -10.05
CA ARG A 168 -9.79 1.59 -9.28
C ARG A 168 -10.80 0.46 -9.39
N ASN A 169 -11.08 -0.01 -10.60
CA ASN A 169 -12.03 -1.10 -10.82
C ASN A 169 -11.60 -2.36 -10.07
N THR A 170 -10.31 -2.68 -10.12
CA THR A 170 -9.77 -3.83 -9.38
C THR A 170 -9.91 -3.65 -7.86
N TYR A 171 -9.64 -2.46 -7.31
CA TYR A 171 -9.89 -2.21 -5.88
C TYR A 171 -11.37 -2.44 -5.50
N LEU A 172 -12.31 -2.01 -6.33
CA LEU A 172 -13.73 -2.23 -6.09
C LEU A 172 -14.09 -3.72 -6.13
N GLU A 173 -13.53 -4.49 -7.06
CA GLU A 173 -13.69 -5.94 -7.12
C GLU A 173 -13.10 -6.63 -5.87
N LEU A 174 -11.90 -6.24 -5.45
CA LEU A 174 -11.26 -6.77 -4.24
C LEU A 174 -12.09 -6.48 -2.99
N SER A 175 -12.67 -5.27 -2.86
CA SER A 175 -13.51 -4.89 -1.73
C SER A 175 -14.80 -5.71 -1.59
N ILE A 176 -15.26 -6.32 -2.69
CA ILE A 176 -16.40 -7.24 -2.69
C ILE A 176 -15.95 -8.67 -2.37
N LYS A 177 -14.80 -9.08 -2.92
CA LYS A 177 -14.27 -10.44 -2.81
C LYS A 177 -13.71 -10.77 -1.41
N PHE A 178 -13.10 -9.80 -0.77
CA PHE A 178 -12.43 -9.94 0.53
C PHE A 178 -13.16 -9.13 1.62
N LYS A 179 -14.46 -9.44 1.80
CA LYS A 179 -15.28 -8.86 2.88
C LYS A 179 -15.08 -9.58 4.19
#